data_97804192a24eda34a03b5ba05b4a7782
#
_entry.id   97804192a24eda34a03b5ba05b4a7782
#
_cell.length_a   1.000
_cell.length_b   1.000
_cell.length_c   1.000
_cell.angle_alpha   90.00
_cell.angle_beta   90.00
_cell.angle_gamma   90.00
#
_symmetry.space_group_name_H-M   'P 1'
#
loop_
_entity.id
_entity.type
_entity.pdbx_description
1 polymer ?
#
loop_
_entity_poly.entity_id
_entity_poly.type
_entity_poly.pdbx_seq_one_letter_code
_entity_poly.pdbx_strand_id
1 'polypeptide(L)' 'VGKEVALMFTRLEPPIPLNTVKGSGYAFGVLDYGFEHDLIWVVALDESREIWCVPNHEVRMQKNWTAGRRDA' A
#
# COMPACT_ATOMS: atom_id res chain seq x y z
N VAL A 1 -24.08 17.90 5.56
CA VAL A 1 -23.52 17.29 5.53
C VAL A 1 -22.46 17.35 4.78
N GLY A 2 -22.15 17.07 4.09
CA GLY A 2 -21.14 17.23 3.39
C GLY A 2 -19.94 17.03 3.89
N LYS A 3 -19.80 16.70 4.90
CA LYS A 3 -18.66 16.55 5.34
C LYS A 3 -18.22 15.25 5.27
N GLU A 4 -18.71 14.39 4.62
CA GLU A 4 -18.19 13.20 4.59
C GLU A 4 -16.95 13.11 3.96
N VAL A 5 -16.01 12.42 4.40
CA VAL A 5 -14.78 12.21 3.86
C VAL A 5 -14.92 11.23 2.80
N ALA A 6 -14.46 11.49 1.68
CA ALA A 6 -14.58 10.57 0.60
C ALA A 6 -13.49 9.56 0.69
N LEU A 7 -13.73 8.47 1.21
CA LEU A 7 -12.75 7.42 1.29
C LEU A 7 -12.76 6.63 0.02
N MET A 8 -11.64 6.53 -0.65
CA MET A 8 -11.55 5.76 -1.86
C MET A 8 -10.59 4.64 -1.71
N PHE A 9 -10.97 3.44 -2.09
CA PHE A 9 -10.10 2.29 -2.08
C PHE A 9 -9.74 1.95 -3.50
N THR A 10 -8.46 1.92 -3.81
CA THR A 10 -8.00 1.59 -5.14
C THR A 10 -7.30 0.26 -5.09
N ARG A 11 -7.74 -0.70 -5.90
CA ARG A 11 -7.10 -1.96 -5.96
C ARG A 11 -5.86 -1.88 -6.78
N LEU A 12 -4.80 -2.52 -6.38
CA LEU A 12 -3.55 -2.52 -7.12
C LEU A 12 -3.39 -3.81 -7.89
N GLU A 13 -3.12 -3.66 -9.16
CA GLU A 13 -3.01 -4.80 -10.02
C GLU A 13 -1.86 -4.57 -10.95
N PRO A 14 -0.76 -5.23 -10.83
CA PRO A 14 -0.54 -6.27 -9.82
C PRO A 14 -0.19 -5.69 -8.46
N PRO A 15 -0.21 -6.48 -7.44
CA PRO A 15 0.16 -5.98 -6.13
C PRO A 15 1.60 -5.49 -6.12
N ILE A 16 1.88 -4.53 -5.28
CA ILE A 16 3.21 -3.93 -5.24
C ILE A 16 3.98 -4.46 -4.05
N PRO A 17 5.16 -5.02 -4.27
CA PRO A 17 5.95 -5.51 -3.15
C PRO A 17 6.51 -4.37 -2.34
N LEU A 18 6.32 -4.39 -1.05
CA LEU A 18 6.73 -3.32 -0.18
C LEU A 18 7.41 -3.83 1.08
N ASN A 19 8.22 -2.97 1.67
CA ASN A 19 8.77 -3.24 2.98
C ASN A 19 8.10 -2.26 3.90
N THR A 20 7.63 -2.70 5.03
CA THR A 20 6.96 -1.83 5.99
C THR A 20 7.62 -1.99 7.34
N VAL A 21 7.25 -1.16 8.30
CA VAL A 21 7.77 -1.30 9.63
C VAL A 21 7.31 -2.58 10.27
N LYS A 22 6.31 -3.25 9.70
CA LYS A 22 5.84 -4.50 10.25
C LYS A 22 6.43 -5.69 9.52
N GLY A 23 7.15 -5.48 8.45
CA GLY A 23 7.72 -6.57 7.67
C GLY A 23 7.50 -6.38 6.20
N SER A 24 7.95 -7.32 5.41
CA SER A 24 7.81 -7.27 3.97
C SER A 24 6.51 -7.91 3.53
N GLY A 25 5.96 -7.44 2.48
CA GLY A 25 4.73 -8.00 1.96
C GLY A 25 4.34 -7.38 0.64
N TYR A 26 3.08 -7.56 0.27
CA TYR A 26 2.57 -7.02 -0.97
C TYR A 26 1.37 -6.16 -0.70
N ALA A 27 1.37 -4.96 -1.24
CA ALA A 27 0.23 -4.07 -1.12
C ALA A 27 -0.75 -4.39 -2.21
N PHE A 28 -2.00 -4.67 -1.85
CA PHE A 28 -2.98 -4.95 -2.87
C PHE A 28 -4.04 -3.87 -2.94
N GLY A 29 -3.90 -2.83 -2.18
CA GLY A 29 -4.83 -1.73 -2.26
C GLY A 29 -4.30 -0.50 -1.56
N VAL A 30 -4.92 0.64 -1.85
CA VAL A 30 -4.54 1.88 -1.27
C VAL A 30 -5.80 2.61 -0.86
N LEU A 31 -5.80 3.19 0.32
CA LEU A 31 -6.93 3.96 0.78
C LEU A 31 -6.56 5.43 0.72
N ASP A 32 -7.43 6.21 0.11
CA ASP A 32 -7.19 7.62 -0.07
C ASP A 32 -8.24 8.38 0.70
N TYR A 33 -7.83 9.11 1.73
CA TYR A 33 -8.78 9.84 2.54
C TYR A 33 -8.82 11.31 2.15
N GLY A 34 -8.15 11.72 1.14
CA GLY A 34 -8.19 13.09 0.68
C GLY A 34 -6.87 13.79 0.82
N PHE A 35 -6.81 15.05 0.42
CA PHE A 35 -5.58 15.76 0.37
C PHE A 35 -4.91 15.95 1.68
N GLU A 36 -5.62 16.01 2.75
CA GLU A 36 -4.99 16.27 4.00
C GLU A 36 -4.51 15.08 4.72
N HIS A 37 -4.55 13.92 4.11
CA HIS A 37 -4.15 12.68 4.76
C HIS A 37 -3.20 11.92 3.88
N ASP A 38 -2.29 11.19 4.47
CA ASP A 38 -1.40 10.36 3.71
C ASP A 38 -2.14 9.17 3.17
N LEU A 39 -1.64 8.63 2.12
CA LEU A 39 -2.21 7.38 1.60
C LEU A 39 -1.95 6.28 2.61
N ILE A 40 -2.88 5.37 2.71
CA ILE A 40 -2.74 4.22 3.58
C ILE A 40 -2.65 3.00 2.68
N TRP A 41 -1.63 2.21 2.85
CA TRP A 41 -1.42 1.04 2.01
C TRP A 41 -1.95 -0.19 2.72
N VAL A 42 -2.71 -1.00 2.01
CA VAL A 42 -3.26 -2.23 2.58
C VAL A 42 -2.33 -3.33 2.16
N VAL A 43 -1.58 -3.87 3.09
CA VAL A 43 -0.48 -4.78 2.81
C VAL A 43 -0.72 -6.13 3.43
N ALA A 44 -0.48 -7.18 2.64
CA ALA A 44 -0.54 -8.54 3.14
C ALA A 44 0.90 -8.93 3.45
N LEU A 45 1.21 -9.13 4.71
CA LEU A 45 2.58 -9.43 5.12
C LEU A 45 2.95 -10.87 4.88
N ASP A 46 4.17 -11.10 4.47
CA ASP A 46 4.59 -12.44 4.09
C ASP A 46 4.77 -13.35 5.27
N GLU A 47 5.48 -12.92 6.28
CA GLU A 47 5.75 -13.82 7.35
C GLU A 47 4.67 -13.96 8.34
N SER A 48 4.11 -12.90 8.83
CA SER A 48 3.07 -13.02 9.82
C SER A 48 1.75 -13.41 9.22
N ARG A 49 1.63 -13.20 7.89
CA ARG A 49 0.41 -13.52 7.17
C ARG A 49 -0.72 -12.65 7.63
N GLU A 50 -0.44 -11.49 8.16
CA GLU A 50 -1.45 -10.57 8.59
C GLU A 50 -1.65 -9.49 7.55
N ILE A 51 -2.79 -8.85 7.57
CA ILE A 51 -3.07 -7.74 6.68
C ILE A 51 -3.09 -6.49 7.51
N TRP A 52 -2.29 -5.52 7.13
CA TRP A 52 -2.19 -4.28 7.87
C TRP A 52 -2.42 -3.09 6.98
N CYS A 53 -2.98 -2.04 7.55
CA CYS A 53 -3.11 -0.77 6.85
C CYS A 53 -1.97 0.09 7.36
N VAL A 54 -1.04 0.43 6.50
CA VAL A 54 0.19 1.09 6.88
C VAL A 54 0.28 2.45 6.21
N PRO A 55 0.54 3.50 6.97
CA PRO A 55 0.61 4.84 6.37
C PRO A 55 1.79 4.96 5.43
N ASN A 56 1.64 5.84 4.47
CA ASN A 56 2.61 5.96 3.41
C ASN A 56 4.04 6.18 3.90
N HIS A 57 4.23 6.93 4.94
CA HIS A 57 5.59 7.21 5.39
C HIS A 57 6.27 6.00 6.03
N GLU A 58 5.53 4.93 6.26
CA GLU A 58 6.11 3.73 6.84
C GLU A 58 6.30 2.61 5.85
N VAL A 59 6.16 2.88 4.57
CA VAL A 59 6.37 1.85 3.57
C VAL A 59 7.45 2.27 2.59
N ARG A 60 8.10 1.29 1.99
CA ARG A 60 9.11 1.54 0.97
C ARG A 60 8.99 0.45 -0.05
N MET A 61 9.23 0.76 -1.31
CA MET A 61 9.22 -0.27 -2.31
C MET A 61 10.36 -1.21 -2.10
N GLN A 62 10.17 -2.45 -2.41
CA GLN A 62 11.25 -3.41 -2.29
C GLN A 62 12.28 -3.13 -3.36
N LYS A 63 13.58 -3.48 -3.04
CA LYS A 63 14.60 -3.22 -3.95
C LYS A 63 14.39 -3.91 -5.24
N ASN A 64 14.72 -3.31 -6.30
CA ASN A 64 14.65 -3.90 -7.63
C ASN A 64 13.24 -4.18 -8.14
N TRP A 65 12.24 -3.54 -7.59
CA TRP A 65 10.91 -3.73 -8.13
C TRP A 65 10.77 -2.87 -9.38
N THR A 66 10.29 -3.42 -10.46
CA THR A 66 10.22 -2.74 -11.72
C THR A 66 8.82 -2.47 -12.21
N ALA A 67 7.85 -2.52 -11.38
CA ALA A 67 6.49 -2.18 -11.76
C ALA A 67 5.99 -3.05 -12.89
N GLY A 68 6.35 -4.26 -12.83
CA GLY A 68 5.90 -5.16 -13.84
C GLY A 68 6.69 -5.16 -15.09
N ARG A 69 7.75 -4.26 -15.28
CA ARG A 69 8.45 -4.27 -16.40
C ARG A 69 9.48 -5.24 -16.30
N ARG A 70 9.85 -5.96 -17.25
CA ARG A 70 10.84 -6.84 -17.19
C ARG A 70 12.01 -6.26 -17.41
N ASP A 71 12.84 -6.27 -16.80
CA ASP A 71 13.99 -5.72 -16.93
C ASP A 71 14.78 -6.35 -17.58
N ALA A 72 14.79 -6.37 -18.40
CA ALA A 72 15.56 -7.04 -19.14
C ALA A 72 16.75 -7.03 -18.96
#